data_429156fabf5274ffb976703f61ec8f78
#
_entry.id   429156fabf5274ffb976703f61ec8f78
#
_cell.length_a   1.000
_cell.length_b   1.000
_cell.length_c   1.000
_cell.angle_alpha   90.00
_cell.angle_beta   90.00
_cell.angle_gamma   90.00
#
_symmetry.space_group_name_H-M   'P 1'
#
loop_
_entity.id
_entity.type
_entity.pdbx_description
1 polymer ?
#
loop_
_entity_poly.entity_id
_entity_poly.type
_entity_poly.pdbx_seq_one_letter_code
_entity_poly.pdbx_strand_id
1 'polypeptide(L)'
;MTWFGPRLDPDHADLAAMLDSLTTKDIVLEDDSTSIRRLVTELAALGVWTLGTTETSGGGGADDTMTCVALERIARAWPALAWASVQVHAAIDVLAAAGAGAGLVEDLHQGRRAVAVVEADAAHVNLAWDGDVLRGSVSRVDAAHERPHLLVLAGTGTALLIRPDDLDVQPVSRTGLAGALTRSVTVAADRRSVVLVDGVDTSAARARLLRGAAAGAAGIAGAAADGARRYASERRQFGGPLTEIPMVRQTLLDQSNGAASAIAVAWAASSEPSSHAAARRACDDAVDVAASAVQSHGGYGYLTEYAAERHLRDAISLRAAVAIPSSSIRAGAALVGTRPATHPLARTP
;
A
#
# COMPACT_ATOMS: atom_id res chain seq x y z
N MET A 1 15.86 9.85 9.59
CA MET A 1 15.34 8.48 9.91
C MET A 1 16.34 7.42 9.45
N THR A 2 16.43 6.25 10.11
CA THR A 2 17.37 5.19 9.72
C THR A 2 16.91 4.49 8.44
N TRP A 3 17.80 4.30 7.48
CA TRP A 3 17.56 3.43 6.35
C TRP A 3 18.07 2.03 6.66
N PHE A 4 17.21 1.03 6.57
CA PHE A 4 17.54 -0.38 6.87
C PHE A 4 17.83 -1.21 5.62
N GLY A 5 17.58 -0.67 4.43
CA GLY A 5 17.71 -1.37 3.15
C GLY A 5 19.12 -1.43 2.57
N PRO A 6 19.24 -1.87 1.31
CA PRO A 6 20.49 -1.85 0.56
C PRO A 6 21.08 -0.44 0.48
N ARG A 7 22.39 -0.36 0.15
CA ARG A 7 23.05 0.94 0.00
C ARG A 7 22.35 1.78 -1.07
N LEU A 8 21.95 2.99 -0.69
CA LEU A 8 21.38 3.98 -1.59
C LEU A 8 22.49 4.61 -2.44
N ASP A 9 22.23 4.82 -3.72
CA ASP A 9 23.01 5.75 -4.54
C ASP A 9 22.65 7.21 -4.19
N PRO A 10 23.33 8.21 -4.77
CA PRO A 10 23.09 9.62 -4.45
C PRO A 10 21.63 10.04 -4.69
N ASP A 11 21.03 9.67 -5.83
CA ASP A 11 19.67 10.10 -6.19
C ASP A 11 18.62 9.50 -5.25
N HIS A 12 18.76 8.22 -4.88
CA HIS A 12 17.92 7.57 -3.86
C HIS A 12 18.09 8.22 -2.48
N ALA A 13 19.33 8.59 -2.12
CA ALA A 13 19.61 9.24 -0.84
C ALA A 13 19.01 10.65 -0.77
N ASP A 14 19.08 11.42 -1.86
CA ASP A 14 18.49 12.75 -1.95
C ASP A 14 16.96 12.70 -1.88
N LEU A 15 16.32 11.75 -2.58
CA LEU A 15 14.88 11.52 -2.46
C LEU A 15 14.49 11.14 -1.02
N ALA A 16 15.23 10.23 -0.40
CA ALA A 16 14.97 9.80 0.97
C ALA A 16 15.08 10.98 1.95
N ALA A 17 16.10 11.83 1.81
CA ALA A 17 16.31 13.00 2.65
C ALA A 17 15.20 14.04 2.47
N MET A 18 14.76 14.28 1.24
CA MET A 18 13.64 15.17 0.93
C MET A 18 12.35 14.67 1.62
N LEU A 19 12.03 13.38 1.49
CA LEU A 19 10.84 12.79 2.11
C LEU A 19 10.94 12.73 3.63
N ASP A 20 12.11 12.46 4.21
CA ASP A 20 12.34 12.54 5.64
C ASP A 20 12.04 13.96 6.17
N SER A 21 12.44 15.01 5.44
CA SER A 21 12.13 16.39 5.79
C SER A 21 10.63 16.72 5.72
N LEU A 22 9.93 16.16 4.73
CA LEU A 22 8.47 16.34 4.58
C LEU A 22 7.71 15.66 5.73
N THR A 23 8.11 14.46 6.12
CA THR A 23 7.42 13.61 7.10
C THR A 23 7.73 13.96 8.56
N THR A 24 8.75 14.79 8.84
CA THR A 24 9.07 15.28 10.20
C THR A 24 8.05 16.27 10.77
N LYS A 25 7.05 16.70 9.99
CA LYS A 25 6.04 17.67 10.44
C LYS A 25 5.03 17.10 11.47
N ASP A 26 5.26 15.93 12.04
CA ASP A 26 4.42 15.25 13.07
C ASP A 26 2.91 15.27 12.78
N ILE A 27 2.54 15.20 11.51
CA ILE A 27 1.13 15.12 11.11
C ILE A 27 0.67 13.68 11.31
N VAL A 28 -0.05 13.45 12.41
CA VAL A 28 -0.79 12.19 12.59
C VAL A 28 -2.03 12.24 11.72
N LEU A 29 -2.14 11.29 10.79
CA LEU A 29 -3.33 11.18 9.97
C LEU A 29 -4.50 10.67 10.81
N GLU A 30 -5.62 11.35 10.65
CA GLU A 30 -6.95 10.91 11.02
C GLU A 30 -7.79 10.75 9.75
N ASP A 31 -9.01 10.26 9.88
CA ASP A 31 -9.95 10.15 8.75
C ASP A 31 -10.62 11.50 8.39
N ASP A 32 -9.80 12.54 8.27
CA ASP A 32 -10.20 13.85 7.78
C ASP A 32 -9.87 14.02 6.30
N SER A 33 -10.90 13.99 5.47
CA SER A 33 -10.76 14.05 4.02
C SER A 33 -10.10 15.35 3.52
N THR A 34 -10.19 16.44 4.27
CA THR A 34 -9.59 17.72 3.90
C THR A 34 -8.07 17.69 4.07
N SER A 35 -7.59 17.21 5.22
CA SER A 35 -6.16 17.04 5.50
C SER A 35 -5.52 16.02 4.57
N ILE A 36 -6.20 14.89 4.32
CA ILE A 36 -5.74 13.85 3.40
C ILE A 36 -5.59 14.41 1.99
N ARG A 37 -6.61 15.09 1.47
CA ARG A 37 -6.56 15.68 0.13
C ARG A 37 -5.43 16.68 -0.01
N ARG A 38 -5.20 17.52 1.01
CA ARG A 38 -4.08 18.48 1.01
C ARG A 38 -2.73 17.77 0.89
N LEU A 39 -2.49 16.71 1.68
CA LEU A 39 -1.25 15.95 1.64
C LEU A 39 -1.07 15.20 0.32
N VAL A 40 -2.12 14.60 -0.23
CA VAL A 40 -2.07 13.96 -1.55
C VAL A 40 -1.71 14.98 -2.64
N THR A 41 -2.32 16.18 -2.60
CA THR A 41 -1.98 17.27 -3.54
C THR A 41 -0.54 17.76 -3.36
N GLU A 42 -0.03 17.83 -2.13
CA GLU A 42 1.37 18.19 -1.85
C GLU A 42 2.34 17.13 -2.42
N LEU A 43 2.07 15.83 -2.20
CA LEU A 43 2.86 14.73 -2.76
C LEU A 43 2.81 14.72 -4.29
N ALA A 44 1.66 15.02 -4.88
CA ALA A 44 1.50 15.12 -6.33
C ALA A 44 2.28 16.31 -6.91
N ALA A 45 2.23 17.47 -6.27
CA ALA A 45 2.98 18.66 -6.69
C ALA A 45 4.50 18.47 -6.60
N LEU A 46 4.97 17.62 -5.69
CA LEU A 46 6.37 17.21 -5.57
C LEU A 46 6.77 16.12 -6.58
N GLY A 47 5.83 15.61 -7.39
CA GLY A 47 6.06 14.51 -8.33
C GLY A 47 6.22 13.13 -7.68
N VAL A 48 5.97 13.01 -6.38
CA VAL A 48 6.19 11.77 -5.62
C VAL A 48 4.98 10.84 -5.67
N TRP A 49 3.77 11.41 -5.79
CA TRP A 49 2.51 10.66 -5.71
C TRP A 49 2.39 9.52 -6.73
N THR A 50 2.92 9.72 -7.94
CA THR A 50 2.92 8.75 -9.05
C THR A 50 4.31 8.58 -9.67
N LEU A 51 5.35 8.69 -8.85
CA LEU A 51 6.76 8.74 -9.25
C LEU A 51 7.16 7.58 -10.17
N GLY A 52 6.70 6.37 -9.91
CA GLY A 52 7.07 5.16 -10.63
C GLY A 52 6.22 4.85 -11.87
N THR A 53 5.26 5.71 -12.25
CA THR A 53 4.53 5.54 -13.52
C THR A 53 5.33 6.11 -14.68
N THR A 54 5.09 5.61 -15.90
CA THR A 54 5.88 5.99 -17.06
C THR A 54 5.73 7.47 -17.44
N GLU A 55 6.76 8.10 -17.96
CA GLU A 55 6.71 9.48 -18.49
C GLU A 55 5.66 9.63 -19.58
N THR A 56 5.48 8.61 -20.42
CA THR A 56 4.46 8.61 -21.49
C THR A 56 3.04 8.67 -20.96
N SER A 57 2.79 8.23 -19.71
CA SER A 57 1.50 8.38 -19.02
C SER A 57 1.40 9.67 -18.22
N GLY A 58 2.44 10.48 -18.16
CA GLY A 58 2.50 11.71 -17.37
C GLY A 58 3.17 11.55 -15.99
N GLY A 59 3.79 10.40 -15.71
CA GLY A 59 4.47 10.11 -14.45
C GLY A 59 5.95 10.48 -14.42
N GLY A 60 6.61 10.14 -13.32
CA GLY A 60 8.02 10.48 -13.09
C GLY A 60 9.04 9.54 -13.76
N GLY A 61 8.61 8.39 -14.28
CA GLY A 61 9.50 7.42 -14.94
C GLY A 61 10.52 6.76 -14.01
N ALA A 62 10.38 6.92 -12.69
CA ALA A 62 11.29 6.33 -11.73
C ALA A 62 11.24 4.80 -11.77
N ASP A 63 12.38 4.18 -11.58
CA ASP A 63 12.47 2.73 -11.50
C ASP A 63 11.82 2.15 -10.23
N ASP A 64 11.80 0.85 -10.17
CA ASP A 64 11.17 0.11 -9.08
C ASP A 64 11.87 0.34 -7.74
N THR A 65 13.18 0.56 -7.73
CA THR A 65 13.98 0.76 -6.52
C THR A 65 13.76 2.16 -5.95
N MET A 66 13.77 3.18 -6.80
CA MET A 66 13.42 4.55 -6.43
C MET A 66 11.98 4.64 -5.89
N THR A 67 11.05 3.94 -6.54
CA THR A 67 9.65 3.86 -6.09
C THR A 67 9.54 3.17 -4.72
N CYS A 68 10.32 2.11 -4.46
CA CYS A 68 10.38 1.47 -3.14
C CYS A 68 10.89 2.42 -2.05
N VAL A 69 11.93 3.22 -2.34
CA VAL A 69 12.43 4.25 -1.39
C VAL A 69 11.33 5.26 -1.07
N ALA A 70 10.66 5.78 -2.09
CA ALA A 70 9.59 6.76 -1.88
C ALA A 70 8.46 6.19 -1.01
N LEU A 71 7.95 5.00 -1.33
CA LEU A 71 6.86 4.36 -0.62
C LEU A 71 7.23 3.99 0.82
N GLU A 72 8.45 3.50 1.05
CA GLU A 72 8.96 3.22 2.39
C GLU A 72 8.99 4.49 3.24
N ARG A 73 9.54 5.59 2.70
CA ARG A 73 9.62 6.87 3.43
C ARG A 73 8.26 7.47 3.74
N ILE A 74 7.34 7.46 2.77
CA ILE A 74 5.96 7.93 2.99
C ILE A 74 5.27 7.06 4.04
N ALA A 75 5.44 5.74 3.99
CA ALA A 75 4.75 4.82 4.89
C ALA A 75 5.24 4.90 6.35
N ARG A 76 6.44 5.41 6.60
CA ARG A 76 6.91 5.68 7.98
C ARG A 76 6.01 6.64 8.74
N ALA A 77 5.47 7.64 8.05
CA ALA A 77 4.59 8.63 8.64
C ALA A 77 3.12 8.39 8.29
N TRP A 78 2.87 8.02 7.02
CA TRP A 78 1.54 7.97 6.42
C TRP A 78 1.32 6.67 5.62
N PRO A 79 1.23 5.51 6.27
CA PRO A 79 1.11 4.22 5.58
C PRO A 79 -0.14 4.12 4.70
N ALA A 80 -1.23 4.80 5.08
CA ALA A 80 -2.44 4.88 4.28
C ALA A 80 -2.23 5.58 2.93
N LEU A 81 -1.42 6.66 2.92
CA LEU A 81 -1.11 7.39 1.67
C LEU A 81 -0.15 6.60 0.79
N ALA A 82 0.84 5.92 1.38
CA ALA A 82 1.70 5.01 0.61
C ALA A 82 0.86 3.93 -0.08
N TRP A 83 -0.07 3.29 0.62
CA TRP A 83 -0.96 2.28 0.04
C TRP A 83 -1.88 2.85 -1.05
N ALA A 84 -2.45 4.04 -0.85
CA ALA A 84 -3.27 4.71 -1.86
C ALA A 84 -2.43 5.06 -3.11
N SER A 85 -1.22 5.58 -2.94
CA SER A 85 -0.28 5.86 -4.05
C SER A 85 0.01 4.61 -4.88
N VAL A 86 0.29 3.47 -4.24
CA VAL A 86 0.52 2.18 -4.92
C VAL A 86 -0.66 1.78 -5.80
N GLN A 87 -1.89 1.94 -5.31
CA GLN A 87 -3.10 1.65 -6.08
C GLN A 87 -3.25 2.59 -7.28
N VAL A 88 -2.93 3.87 -7.10
CA VAL A 88 -2.93 4.86 -8.20
C VAL A 88 -1.90 4.49 -9.26
N HIS A 89 -0.67 4.10 -8.89
CA HIS A 89 0.35 3.61 -9.83
C HIS A 89 -0.18 2.44 -10.67
N ALA A 90 -0.71 1.40 -10.01
CA ALA A 90 -1.22 0.21 -10.70
C ALA A 90 -2.39 0.53 -11.63
N ALA A 91 -3.28 1.44 -11.22
CA ALA A 91 -4.41 1.85 -12.05
C ALA A 91 -3.96 2.65 -13.28
N ILE A 92 -3.01 3.56 -13.13
CA ILE A 92 -2.45 4.33 -14.25
C ILE A 92 -1.79 3.39 -15.26
N ASP A 93 -0.99 2.41 -14.81
CA ASP A 93 -0.37 1.42 -15.71
C ASP A 93 -1.43 0.68 -16.55
N VAL A 94 -2.52 0.22 -15.91
CA VAL A 94 -3.61 -0.48 -16.60
C VAL A 94 -4.35 0.43 -17.58
N LEU A 95 -4.72 1.63 -17.15
CA LEU A 95 -5.50 2.56 -17.96
C LEU A 95 -4.70 3.15 -19.13
N ALA A 96 -3.44 3.52 -18.90
CA ALA A 96 -2.57 4.06 -19.92
C ALA A 96 -2.22 3.03 -20.99
N ALA A 97 -1.93 1.78 -20.61
CA ALA A 97 -1.67 0.69 -21.54
C ALA A 97 -2.86 0.41 -22.46
N ALA A 98 -4.08 0.63 -22.00
CA ALA A 98 -5.29 0.47 -22.79
C ALA A 98 -5.68 1.72 -23.59
N GLY A 99 -4.99 2.84 -23.40
CA GLY A 99 -5.43 4.13 -23.92
C GLY A 99 -6.78 4.59 -23.39
N ALA A 100 -7.17 4.09 -22.20
CA ALA A 100 -8.47 4.35 -21.58
C ALA A 100 -8.37 5.44 -20.51
N GLY A 101 -9.43 6.24 -20.36
CA GLY A 101 -9.58 7.15 -19.23
C GLY A 101 -8.53 8.25 -19.15
N ALA A 102 -8.06 8.83 -20.25
CA ALA A 102 -7.00 9.84 -20.26
C ALA A 102 -7.23 10.99 -19.27
N GLY A 103 -8.45 11.53 -19.19
CA GLY A 103 -8.78 12.56 -18.21
C GLY A 103 -8.71 12.08 -16.75
N LEU A 104 -9.05 10.80 -16.50
CA LEU A 104 -8.89 10.22 -15.17
C LEU A 104 -7.41 10.03 -14.83
N VAL A 105 -6.59 9.55 -15.78
CA VAL A 105 -5.15 9.38 -15.57
C VAL A 105 -4.51 10.70 -15.16
N GLU A 106 -4.85 11.80 -15.84
CA GLU A 106 -4.37 13.13 -15.45
C GLU A 106 -4.84 13.53 -14.04
N ASP A 107 -6.11 13.29 -13.70
CA ASP A 107 -6.65 13.59 -12.37
C ASP A 107 -5.99 12.74 -11.27
N LEU A 108 -5.63 11.49 -11.57
CA LEU A 108 -4.90 10.60 -10.66
C LEU A 108 -3.48 11.11 -10.41
N HIS A 109 -2.75 11.56 -11.44
CA HIS A 109 -1.42 12.16 -11.29
C HIS A 109 -1.43 13.39 -10.40
N GLN A 110 -2.47 14.22 -10.52
CA GLN A 110 -2.61 15.45 -9.76
C GLN A 110 -3.24 15.24 -8.37
N GLY A 111 -3.58 14.02 -8.00
CA GLY A 111 -4.24 13.70 -6.73
C GLY A 111 -5.66 14.28 -6.61
N ARG A 112 -6.30 14.71 -7.72
CA ARG A 112 -7.67 15.21 -7.74
C ARG A 112 -8.72 14.10 -7.63
N ARG A 113 -8.38 12.91 -8.08
CA ARG A 113 -9.20 11.70 -8.01
C ARG A 113 -8.42 10.58 -7.37
N ALA A 114 -9.13 9.57 -6.90
CA ALA A 114 -8.56 8.37 -6.33
C ALA A 114 -9.17 7.12 -6.97
N VAL A 115 -8.46 6.03 -6.83
CA VAL A 115 -8.89 4.72 -7.31
C VAL A 115 -8.57 3.67 -6.25
N ALA A 116 -9.54 2.81 -5.96
CA ALA A 116 -9.30 1.58 -5.23
C ALA A 116 -9.10 0.45 -6.24
N VAL A 117 -8.04 -0.33 -6.08
CA VAL A 117 -7.77 -1.49 -6.92
C VAL A 117 -8.04 -2.76 -6.13
N VAL A 118 -8.90 -3.61 -6.67
CA VAL A 118 -9.30 -4.87 -6.03
C VAL A 118 -9.16 -6.04 -6.98
N GLU A 119 -8.94 -7.22 -6.41
CA GLU A 119 -8.95 -8.47 -7.15
C GLU A 119 -10.36 -9.06 -7.19
N ALA A 120 -10.82 -9.45 -8.35
CA ALA A 120 -12.17 -10.03 -8.52
C ALA A 120 -12.36 -11.32 -7.70
N ASP A 121 -11.29 -12.08 -7.46
CA ASP A 121 -11.29 -13.33 -6.69
C ASP A 121 -10.96 -13.14 -5.19
N ALA A 122 -10.84 -11.89 -4.73
CA ALA A 122 -10.61 -11.63 -3.32
C ALA A 122 -11.86 -11.92 -2.48
N ALA A 123 -11.67 -12.50 -1.30
CA ALA A 123 -12.77 -12.94 -0.43
C ALA A 123 -13.72 -11.80 0.00
N HIS A 124 -13.28 -10.55 -0.06
CA HIS A 124 -14.07 -9.37 0.27
C HIS A 124 -14.75 -8.74 -0.97
N VAL A 125 -14.61 -9.35 -2.15
CA VAL A 125 -15.21 -8.91 -3.41
C VAL A 125 -16.25 -9.93 -3.85
N ASN A 126 -17.48 -9.49 -4.01
CA ASN A 126 -18.59 -10.29 -4.50
C ASN A 126 -19.32 -9.52 -5.60
N LEU A 127 -18.84 -9.63 -6.83
CA LEU A 127 -19.37 -8.95 -8.01
C LEU A 127 -19.74 -9.95 -9.06
N ALA A 128 -20.88 -9.74 -9.73
CA ALA A 128 -21.34 -10.57 -10.85
C ALA A 128 -22.13 -9.74 -11.86
N TRP A 129 -22.11 -10.17 -13.12
CA TRP A 129 -23.03 -9.66 -14.13
C TRP A 129 -24.39 -10.30 -13.95
N ASP A 130 -25.42 -9.45 -13.83
CA ASP A 130 -26.84 -9.81 -13.87
C ASP A 130 -27.44 -9.19 -15.14
N GLY A 131 -27.44 -9.95 -16.24
CA GLY A 131 -27.69 -9.40 -17.57
C GLY A 131 -26.68 -8.28 -17.91
N ASP A 132 -27.19 -7.09 -18.21
CA ASP A 132 -26.38 -5.91 -18.54
C ASP A 132 -26.02 -5.04 -17.32
N VAL A 133 -26.25 -5.51 -16.10
CA VAL A 133 -25.92 -4.76 -14.89
C VAL A 133 -24.89 -5.50 -14.05
N LEU A 134 -23.76 -4.84 -13.75
CA LEU A 134 -22.80 -5.32 -12.79
C LEU A 134 -23.34 -5.05 -11.39
N ARG A 135 -23.54 -6.10 -10.60
CA ARG A 135 -24.07 -6.01 -9.23
C ARG A 135 -23.17 -6.67 -8.21
N GLY A 136 -23.30 -6.22 -6.98
CA GLY A 136 -22.68 -6.86 -5.84
C GLY A 136 -22.01 -5.88 -4.88
N SER A 137 -20.98 -6.34 -4.16
CA SER A 137 -20.35 -5.53 -3.13
C SER A 137 -18.85 -5.80 -3.01
N VAL A 138 -18.14 -4.79 -2.53
CA VAL A 138 -16.77 -4.88 -2.04
C VAL A 138 -16.79 -4.40 -0.59
N SER A 139 -16.54 -5.30 0.36
CA SER A 139 -16.71 -4.99 1.78
C SER A 139 -15.61 -4.09 2.35
N ARG A 140 -14.50 -3.92 1.60
CA ARG A 140 -13.39 -3.05 2.01
C ARG A 140 -12.64 -2.47 0.81
N VAL A 141 -12.53 -1.15 0.77
CA VAL A 141 -11.61 -0.40 -0.10
C VAL A 141 -10.88 0.68 0.72
N ASP A 142 -9.59 0.84 0.49
CA ASP A 142 -8.69 1.75 1.21
C ASP A 142 -7.99 2.65 0.18
N ALA A 143 -8.58 3.79 -0.18
CA ALA A 143 -8.09 4.62 -1.29
C ALA A 143 -7.74 6.07 -0.90
N ALA A 144 -7.70 6.37 0.41
CA ALA A 144 -7.50 7.72 0.94
C ALA A 144 -8.46 8.77 0.34
N HIS A 145 -9.67 8.35 -0.01
CA HIS A 145 -10.69 9.19 -0.62
C HIS A 145 -12.10 8.69 -0.28
N GLU A 146 -13.05 9.63 -0.13
CA GLU A 146 -14.42 9.31 0.26
C GLU A 146 -15.21 8.58 -0.83
N ARG A 147 -14.98 8.91 -2.09
CA ARG A 147 -15.66 8.35 -3.27
C ARG A 147 -14.64 8.02 -4.36
N PRO A 148 -13.85 6.94 -4.22
CA PRO A 148 -12.88 6.55 -5.22
C PRO A 148 -13.56 5.92 -6.45
N HIS A 149 -12.87 5.90 -7.58
CA HIS A 149 -13.15 4.92 -8.63
C HIS A 149 -12.82 3.52 -8.12
N LEU A 150 -13.45 2.50 -8.68
CA LEU A 150 -13.13 1.11 -8.39
C LEU A 150 -12.57 0.45 -9.65
N LEU A 151 -11.32 -0.02 -9.58
CA LEU A 151 -10.70 -0.82 -10.62
C LEU A 151 -10.64 -2.27 -10.15
N VAL A 152 -11.35 -3.15 -10.85
CA VAL A 152 -11.42 -4.59 -10.54
C VAL A 152 -10.53 -5.34 -11.52
N LEU A 153 -9.48 -6.00 -11.02
CA LEU A 153 -8.62 -6.86 -11.83
C LEU A 153 -9.27 -8.24 -11.98
N ALA A 154 -9.74 -8.56 -13.19
CA ALA A 154 -10.52 -9.76 -13.48
C ALA A 154 -9.75 -10.71 -14.41
N GLY A 155 -8.91 -11.57 -13.85
CA GLY A 155 -8.10 -12.50 -14.65
C GLY A 155 -6.77 -11.89 -15.12
N THR A 156 -6.15 -12.45 -16.18
CA THR A 156 -4.78 -12.13 -16.57
C THR A 156 -4.66 -10.99 -17.59
N GLY A 157 -5.76 -10.54 -18.17
CA GLY A 157 -5.74 -9.55 -19.26
C GLY A 157 -6.91 -8.58 -19.24
N THR A 158 -7.75 -8.61 -18.22
CA THR A 158 -9.00 -7.83 -18.17
C THR A 158 -9.10 -7.09 -16.85
N ALA A 159 -9.54 -5.84 -16.92
CA ALA A 159 -9.93 -5.05 -15.76
C ALA A 159 -11.24 -4.31 -16.03
N LEU A 160 -12.00 -4.01 -14.98
CA LEU A 160 -13.24 -3.25 -15.05
C LEU A 160 -13.06 -1.96 -14.24
N LEU A 161 -13.24 -0.82 -14.86
CA LEU A 161 -13.25 0.47 -14.17
C LEU A 161 -14.68 0.93 -13.97
N ILE A 162 -15.06 1.16 -12.72
CA ILE A 162 -16.41 1.57 -12.30
C ILE A 162 -16.29 2.99 -11.72
N ARG A 163 -17.19 3.86 -12.15
CA ARG A 163 -17.20 5.27 -11.73
C ARG A 163 -17.82 5.44 -10.35
N PRO A 164 -17.44 6.49 -9.59
CA PRO A 164 -18.02 6.76 -8.27
C PRO A 164 -19.55 6.95 -8.27
N ASP A 165 -20.13 7.36 -9.39
CA ASP A 165 -21.58 7.58 -9.51
C ASP A 165 -22.39 6.26 -9.59
N ASP A 166 -21.72 5.16 -9.95
CA ASP A 166 -22.30 3.82 -10.00
C ASP A 166 -22.07 3.04 -8.68
N LEU A 167 -21.54 3.71 -7.64
CA LEU A 167 -21.18 3.14 -6.35
C LEU A 167 -21.99 3.77 -5.21
N ASP A 168 -22.63 2.93 -4.39
CA ASP A 168 -23.06 3.33 -3.05
C ASP A 168 -21.94 3.04 -2.06
N VAL A 169 -21.42 4.11 -1.44
CA VAL A 169 -20.19 4.08 -0.64
C VAL A 169 -20.52 4.39 0.81
N GLN A 170 -20.19 3.47 1.72
CA GLN A 170 -20.44 3.61 3.15
C GLN A 170 -19.11 3.58 3.94
N PRO A 171 -18.96 4.42 4.99
CA PRO A 171 -17.76 4.40 5.83
C PRO A 171 -17.67 3.09 6.64
N VAL A 172 -16.45 2.58 6.78
CA VAL A 172 -16.16 1.40 7.60
C VAL A 172 -15.26 1.81 8.76
N SER A 173 -15.72 1.56 9.99
CA SER A 173 -14.89 1.77 11.17
C SER A 173 -13.79 0.72 11.22
N ARG A 174 -12.55 1.14 11.46
CA ARG A 174 -11.36 0.29 11.54
C ARG A 174 -10.39 0.79 12.60
N THR A 175 -9.41 -0.03 12.94
CA THR A 175 -8.47 0.29 14.03
C THR A 175 -7.12 0.83 13.53
N GLY A 176 -6.70 0.59 12.29
CA GLY A 176 -5.42 1.04 11.75
C GLY A 176 -5.55 1.60 10.33
N LEU A 177 -4.45 2.05 9.73
CA LEU A 177 -4.38 2.80 8.47
C LEU A 177 -5.23 4.08 8.51
N ALA A 178 -5.10 4.86 9.58
CA ALA A 178 -5.75 6.16 9.66
C ALA A 178 -5.38 7.01 8.43
N GLY A 179 -6.39 7.66 7.84
CA GLY A 179 -6.24 8.37 6.57
C GLY A 179 -6.54 7.54 5.31
N ALA A 180 -6.74 6.22 5.41
CA ALA A 180 -7.17 5.41 4.26
C ALA A 180 -8.62 5.69 3.84
N LEU A 181 -9.43 6.33 4.69
CA LEU A 181 -10.85 6.57 4.47
C LEU A 181 -11.56 5.29 4.02
N THR A 182 -11.37 4.21 4.78
CA THR A 182 -11.89 2.88 4.43
C THR A 182 -13.39 2.91 4.18
N ARG A 183 -13.82 2.27 3.09
CA ARG A 183 -15.24 2.19 2.67
C ARG A 183 -15.64 0.76 2.39
N SER A 184 -16.92 0.48 2.55
CA SER A 184 -17.59 -0.60 1.83
C SER A 184 -18.34 0.00 0.64
N VAL A 185 -18.44 -0.79 -0.43
CA VAL A 185 -19.00 -0.32 -1.70
C VAL A 185 -20.02 -1.33 -2.19
N THR A 186 -21.22 -0.85 -2.50
CA THR A 186 -22.22 -1.61 -3.27
C THR A 186 -22.19 -1.10 -4.70
N VAL A 187 -22.14 -2.03 -5.65
CA VAL A 187 -22.05 -1.74 -7.08
C VAL A 187 -23.41 -2.03 -7.74
N ALA A 188 -23.88 -1.09 -8.54
CA ALA A 188 -25.04 -1.26 -9.44
C ALA A 188 -24.78 -0.45 -10.72
N ALA A 189 -23.93 -0.99 -11.60
CA ALA A 189 -23.41 -0.29 -12.77
C ALA A 189 -23.98 -0.90 -14.05
N ASP A 190 -24.63 -0.07 -14.90
CA ASP A 190 -25.01 -0.49 -16.26
C ASP A 190 -23.74 -0.81 -17.06
N ARG A 191 -23.83 -1.82 -17.93
CA ARG A 191 -22.71 -2.26 -18.78
C ARG A 191 -22.07 -1.10 -19.56
N ARG A 192 -22.86 -0.12 -19.99
CA ARG A 192 -22.39 1.04 -20.75
C ARG A 192 -21.64 2.04 -19.90
N SER A 193 -21.83 2.01 -18.57
CA SER A 193 -21.11 2.86 -17.62
C SER A 193 -19.81 2.23 -17.12
N VAL A 194 -19.66 0.90 -17.23
CA VAL A 194 -18.43 0.20 -16.87
C VAL A 194 -17.45 0.26 -18.03
N VAL A 195 -16.24 0.78 -17.78
CA VAL A 195 -15.17 0.71 -18.77
C VAL A 195 -14.48 -0.64 -18.68
N LEU A 196 -14.71 -1.48 -19.67
CA LEU A 196 -14.00 -2.76 -19.81
C LEU A 196 -12.63 -2.47 -20.45
N VAL A 197 -11.58 -2.89 -19.79
CA VAL A 197 -10.19 -2.76 -20.22
C VAL A 197 -9.65 -4.15 -20.51
N ASP A 198 -9.48 -4.46 -21.79
CA ASP A 198 -9.00 -5.77 -22.24
C ASP A 198 -7.62 -5.67 -22.89
N GLY A 199 -6.89 -6.78 -22.91
CA GLY A 199 -5.57 -6.88 -23.55
C GLY A 199 -4.45 -6.21 -22.78
N VAL A 200 -4.66 -5.87 -21.50
CA VAL A 200 -3.66 -5.25 -20.62
C VAL A 200 -2.92 -6.28 -19.77
N ASP A 201 -1.66 -5.99 -19.43
CA ASP A 201 -0.91 -6.85 -18.50
C ASP A 201 -1.31 -6.56 -17.05
N THR A 202 -2.35 -7.24 -16.57
CA THR A 202 -2.79 -7.14 -15.19
C THR A 202 -1.82 -7.80 -14.21
N SER A 203 -0.88 -8.66 -14.68
CA SER A 203 0.12 -9.26 -13.79
C SER A 203 1.23 -8.26 -13.43
N ALA A 204 1.59 -7.36 -14.34
CA ALA A 204 2.48 -6.23 -14.01
C ALA A 204 1.86 -5.29 -12.97
N ALA A 205 0.58 -4.94 -13.11
CA ALA A 205 -0.14 -4.13 -12.14
C ALA A 205 -0.20 -4.81 -10.76
N ARG A 206 -0.43 -6.14 -10.71
CA ARG A 206 -0.39 -6.92 -9.47
C ARG A 206 1.00 -6.95 -8.84
N ALA A 207 2.03 -7.18 -9.66
CA ALA A 207 3.41 -7.14 -9.18
C ALA A 207 3.73 -5.79 -8.53
N ARG A 208 3.29 -4.69 -9.14
CA ARG A 208 3.44 -3.35 -8.59
C ARG A 208 2.69 -3.17 -7.28
N LEU A 209 1.42 -3.60 -7.19
CA LEU A 209 0.63 -3.55 -5.95
C LEU A 209 1.32 -4.31 -4.82
N LEU A 210 1.76 -5.53 -5.07
CA LEU A 210 2.38 -6.39 -4.07
C LEU A 210 3.75 -5.86 -3.62
N ARG A 211 4.60 -5.42 -4.58
CA ARG A 211 5.90 -4.83 -4.25
C ARG A 211 5.75 -3.51 -3.48
N GLY A 212 4.80 -2.66 -3.91
CA GLY A 212 4.54 -1.39 -3.22
C GLY A 212 4.00 -1.62 -1.81
N ALA A 213 3.15 -2.65 -1.62
CA ALA A 213 2.70 -3.05 -0.28
C ALA A 213 3.87 -3.51 0.60
N ALA A 214 4.83 -4.26 0.02
CA ALA A 214 6.03 -4.69 0.74
C ALA A 214 6.90 -3.50 1.16
N ALA A 215 7.08 -2.51 0.28
CA ALA A 215 7.80 -1.28 0.61
C ALA A 215 7.08 -0.46 1.69
N GLY A 216 5.74 -0.37 1.62
CA GLY A 216 4.94 0.28 2.66
C GLY A 216 5.03 -0.42 4.01
N ALA A 217 4.98 -1.76 4.02
CA ALA A 217 5.17 -2.57 5.22
C ALA A 217 6.56 -2.38 5.84
N ALA A 218 7.61 -2.31 4.99
CA ALA A 218 8.97 -2.00 5.45
C ALA A 218 9.07 -0.61 6.10
N GLY A 219 8.33 0.38 5.59
CA GLY A 219 8.24 1.71 6.20
C GLY A 219 7.64 1.67 7.59
N ILE A 220 6.55 0.92 7.79
CA ILE A 220 5.94 0.72 9.13
C ILE A 220 6.93 0.02 10.07
N ALA A 221 7.59 -1.07 9.61
CA ALA A 221 8.59 -1.79 10.39
C ALA A 221 9.76 -0.87 10.80
N GLY A 222 10.27 -0.09 9.84
CA GLY A 222 11.35 0.87 10.08
C GLY A 222 10.99 1.95 11.10
N ALA A 223 9.76 2.49 11.02
CA ALA A 223 9.26 3.47 11.98
C ALA A 223 9.13 2.88 13.39
N ALA A 224 8.59 1.66 13.48
CA ALA A 224 8.46 0.95 14.75
C ALA A 224 9.83 0.66 15.39
N ALA A 225 10.80 0.16 14.62
CA ALA A 225 12.15 -0.13 15.08
C ALA A 225 12.88 1.14 15.56
N ASP A 226 12.79 2.23 14.77
CA ASP A 226 13.39 3.53 15.17
C ASP A 226 12.74 4.08 16.44
N GLY A 227 11.41 3.96 16.57
CA GLY A 227 10.68 4.37 17.77
C GLY A 227 11.11 3.60 19.01
N ALA A 228 11.20 2.27 18.92
CA ALA A 228 11.64 1.42 20.02
C ALA A 228 13.09 1.74 20.44
N ARG A 229 13.99 1.93 19.47
CA ARG A 229 15.39 2.29 19.74
C ARG A 229 15.49 3.63 20.45
N ARG A 230 14.78 4.65 19.98
CA ARG A 230 14.75 5.99 20.62
C ARG A 230 14.24 5.87 22.05
N TYR A 231 13.10 5.23 22.26
CA TYR A 231 12.54 5.00 23.59
C TYR A 231 13.54 4.31 24.52
N ALA A 232 14.17 3.23 24.10
CA ALA A 232 15.13 2.48 24.90
C ALA A 232 16.39 3.29 25.23
N SER A 233 16.81 4.24 24.39
CA SER A 233 17.96 5.12 24.65
C SER A 233 17.63 6.21 25.66
N GLU A 234 16.39 6.67 25.73
CA GLU A 234 15.95 7.74 26.62
C GLU A 234 15.45 7.21 27.97
N ARG A 235 14.79 6.06 27.97
CA ARG A 235 14.20 5.45 29.18
C ARG A 235 15.25 4.89 30.10
N ARG A 236 15.29 5.38 31.34
CA ARG A 236 16.26 4.95 32.36
C ARG A 236 15.57 4.04 33.40
N GLN A 237 16.14 2.86 33.62
CA GLN A 237 15.78 1.89 34.65
C GLN A 237 17.03 1.11 35.07
N PHE A 238 17.05 0.52 36.27
CA PHE A 238 18.14 -0.32 36.75
C PHE A 238 19.52 0.37 36.72
N GLY A 239 19.54 1.69 36.93
CA GLY A 239 20.77 2.47 37.02
C GLY A 239 21.25 3.13 35.70
N GLY A 240 20.67 2.77 34.54
CA GLY A 240 21.07 3.29 33.24
C GLY A 240 19.94 3.34 32.21
N PRO A 241 20.23 3.74 30.95
CA PRO A 241 19.27 3.61 29.87
C PRO A 241 18.99 2.12 29.57
N LEU A 242 17.80 1.82 29.04
CA LEU A 242 17.43 0.44 28.73
C LEU A 242 18.39 -0.21 27.72
N THR A 243 19.03 0.57 26.87
CA THR A 243 20.05 0.11 25.92
C THR A 243 21.31 -0.49 26.59
N GLU A 244 21.55 -0.29 27.89
CA GLU A 244 22.61 -0.95 28.62
C GLU A 244 22.30 -2.42 28.93
N ILE A 245 21.04 -2.82 28.85
CA ILE A 245 20.59 -4.20 29.13
C ILE A 245 20.83 -5.06 27.89
N PRO A 246 21.61 -6.16 27.97
CA PRO A 246 21.94 -7.01 26.81
C PRO A 246 20.72 -7.55 26.05
N MET A 247 19.69 -8.00 26.75
CA MET A 247 18.46 -8.53 26.13
C MET A 247 17.70 -7.45 25.35
N VAL A 248 17.69 -6.19 25.85
CA VAL A 248 17.07 -5.06 25.12
C VAL A 248 17.85 -4.80 23.82
N ARG A 249 19.19 -4.78 23.86
CA ARG A 249 20.00 -4.62 22.65
C ARG A 249 19.72 -5.71 21.61
N GLN A 250 19.59 -6.97 22.07
CA GLN A 250 19.25 -8.09 21.17
C GLN A 250 17.87 -7.87 20.53
N THR A 251 16.86 -7.50 21.30
CA THR A 251 15.51 -7.20 20.78
C THR A 251 15.52 -6.05 19.75
N LEU A 252 16.27 -4.98 20.03
CA LEU A 252 16.40 -3.86 19.08
C LEU A 252 17.14 -4.27 17.78
N LEU A 253 18.12 -5.17 17.88
CA LEU A 253 18.78 -5.76 16.71
C LEU A 253 17.80 -6.60 15.88
N ASP A 254 17.01 -7.46 16.52
CA ASP A 254 16.02 -8.30 15.84
C ASP A 254 14.94 -7.45 15.14
N GLN A 255 14.48 -6.37 15.76
CA GLN A 255 13.57 -5.39 15.12
C GLN A 255 14.23 -4.74 13.89
N SER A 256 15.48 -4.34 13.99
CA SER A 256 16.24 -3.75 12.89
C SER A 256 16.43 -4.76 11.75
N ASN A 257 16.70 -6.02 12.06
CA ASN A 257 16.82 -7.11 11.08
C ASN A 257 15.49 -7.38 10.37
N GLY A 258 14.35 -7.35 11.08
CA GLY A 258 13.02 -7.48 10.48
C GLY A 258 12.71 -6.35 9.50
N ALA A 259 13.00 -5.10 9.88
CA ALA A 259 12.84 -3.95 8.97
C ALA A 259 13.76 -4.06 7.74
N ALA A 260 15.01 -4.51 7.93
CA ALA A 260 15.95 -4.73 6.84
C ALA A 260 15.49 -5.85 5.90
N SER A 261 14.97 -6.96 6.44
CA SER A 261 14.38 -8.05 5.66
C SER A 261 13.22 -7.55 4.81
N ALA A 262 12.29 -6.80 5.40
CA ALA A 262 11.10 -6.30 4.72
C ALA A 262 11.45 -5.43 3.49
N ILE A 263 12.39 -4.50 3.63
CA ILE A 263 12.77 -3.64 2.49
C ILE A 263 13.64 -4.40 1.47
N ALA A 264 14.48 -5.32 1.90
CA ALA A 264 15.32 -6.09 0.98
C ALA A 264 14.48 -6.97 0.03
N VAL A 265 13.41 -7.61 0.53
CA VAL A 265 12.54 -8.42 -0.33
C VAL A 265 11.70 -7.56 -1.28
N ALA A 266 11.25 -6.36 -0.85
CA ALA A 266 10.57 -5.40 -1.71
C ALA A 266 11.48 -4.91 -2.85
N TRP A 267 12.74 -4.61 -2.50
CA TRP A 267 13.77 -4.15 -3.44
C TRP A 267 14.10 -5.19 -4.52
N ALA A 268 14.16 -6.47 -4.14
CA ALA A 268 14.53 -7.57 -5.05
C ALA A 268 13.36 -8.09 -5.90
N ALA A 269 12.11 -7.69 -5.62
CA ALA A 269 10.94 -8.22 -6.31
C ALA A 269 10.84 -7.67 -7.74
N SER A 270 10.70 -8.54 -8.74
CA SER A 270 10.71 -8.19 -10.17
C SER A 270 9.62 -8.85 -11.01
N SER A 271 8.80 -9.73 -10.41
CA SER A 271 7.73 -10.47 -11.06
C SER A 271 6.54 -10.65 -10.12
N GLU A 272 5.37 -11.05 -10.61
CA GLU A 272 4.21 -11.29 -9.74
C GLU A 272 4.52 -12.33 -8.64
N PRO A 273 5.13 -13.51 -8.92
CA PRO A 273 5.49 -14.46 -7.87
C PRO A 273 6.48 -13.92 -6.83
N SER A 274 7.54 -13.21 -7.26
CA SER A 274 8.51 -12.63 -6.33
C SER A 274 7.91 -11.47 -5.53
N SER A 275 7.05 -10.66 -6.13
CA SER A 275 6.32 -9.58 -5.46
C SER A 275 5.30 -10.12 -4.44
N HIS A 276 4.65 -11.27 -4.74
CA HIS A 276 3.82 -11.97 -3.77
C HIS A 276 4.62 -12.42 -2.55
N ALA A 277 5.77 -13.07 -2.77
CA ALA A 277 6.66 -13.50 -1.69
C ALA A 277 7.14 -12.31 -0.86
N ALA A 278 7.48 -11.19 -1.51
CA ALA A 278 7.89 -9.95 -0.87
C ALA A 278 6.77 -9.35 -0.03
N ALA A 279 5.56 -9.22 -0.57
CA ALA A 279 4.40 -8.68 0.16
C ALA A 279 4.08 -9.48 1.40
N ARG A 280 4.03 -10.82 1.27
CA ARG A 280 3.77 -11.72 2.38
C ARG A 280 4.83 -11.55 3.47
N ARG A 281 6.11 -11.65 3.09
CA ARG A 281 7.22 -11.58 4.04
C ARG A 281 7.28 -10.21 4.72
N ALA A 282 7.23 -9.12 3.97
CA ALA A 282 7.33 -7.77 4.51
C ALA A 282 6.15 -7.43 5.42
N CYS A 283 4.93 -7.87 5.08
CA CYS A 283 3.76 -7.65 5.96
C CYS A 283 3.86 -8.46 7.25
N ASP A 284 4.37 -9.70 7.22
CA ASP A 284 4.61 -10.51 8.41
C ASP A 284 5.70 -9.87 9.28
N ASP A 285 6.84 -9.48 8.69
CA ASP A 285 7.93 -8.78 9.39
C ASP A 285 7.45 -7.47 10.04
N ALA A 286 6.60 -6.69 9.33
CA ALA A 286 6.07 -5.43 9.88
C ALA A 286 5.20 -5.64 11.12
N VAL A 287 4.36 -6.68 11.12
CA VAL A 287 3.54 -7.04 12.30
C VAL A 287 4.44 -7.48 13.45
N ASP A 288 5.42 -8.35 13.19
CA ASP A 288 6.32 -8.88 14.22
C ASP A 288 7.20 -7.76 14.83
N VAL A 289 7.77 -6.90 14.00
CA VAL A 289 8.59 -5.76 14.45
C VAL A 289 7.74 -4.77 15.24
N ALA A 290 6.55 -4.43 14.77
CA ALA A 290 5.67 -3.50 15.48
C ALA A 290 5.16 -4.07 16.81
N ALA A 291 4.82 -5.36 16.88
CA ALA A 291 4.46 -6.04 18.13
C ALA A 291 5.64 -6.06 19.13
N SER A 292 6.83 -6.36 18.65
CA SER A 292 8.06 -6.30 19.45
C SER A 292 8.36 -4.87 19.93
N ALA A 293 8.09 -3.85 19.12
CA ALA A 293 8.25 -2.45 19.50
C ALA A 293 7.27 -2.05 20.63
N VAL A 294 6.01 -2.49 20.56
CA VAL A 294 5.05 -2.32 21.68
C VAL A 294 5.61 -2.94 22.97
N GLN A 295 6.14 -4.16 22.89
CA GLN A 295 6.75 -4.83 24.03
C GLN A 295 7.97 -4.07 24.58
N SER A 296 8.79 -3.47 23.71
CA SER A 296 9.96 -2.68 24.10
C SER A 296 9.60 -1.42 24.90
N HIS A 297 8.40 -0.87 24.69
CA HIS A 297 7.86 0.27 25.45
C HIS A 297 7.24 -0.15 26.80
N GLY A 298 7.07 -1.46 27.03
CA GLY A 298 6.38 -1.98 28.23
C GLY A 298 4.96 -1.44 28.35
N GLY A 299 4.54 -1.04 29.55
CA GLY A 299 3.20 -0.49 29.77
C GLY A 299 2.89 0.80 29.01
N TYR A 300 3.89 1.51 28.51
CA TYR A 300 3.68 2.70 27.67
C TYR A 300 3.36 2.36 26.21
N GLY A 301 3.69 1.14 25.76
CA GLY A 301 3.54 0.74 24.35
C GLY A 301 2.10 0.67 23.85
N TYR A 302 1.09 0.61 24.74
CA TYR A 302 -0.32 0.63 24.36
C TYR A 302 -1.00 1.98 24.54
N LEU A 303 -0.27 3.01 25.01
CA LEU A 303 -0.81 4.36 25.16
C LEU A 303 -0.71 5.13 23.85
N THR A 304 -1.77 5.88 23.53
CA THR A 304 -1.84 6.67 22.27
C THR A 304 -0.83 7.80 22.18
N GLU A 305 -0.19 8.16 23.29
CA GLU A 305 0.93 9.10 23.35
C GLU A 305 2.19 8.58 22.64
N TYR A 306 2.29 7.25 22.47
CA TYR A 306 3.40 6.58 21.81
C TYR A 306 2.93 5.95 20.51
N ALA A 307 3.70 6.15 19.44
CA ALA A 307 3.35 5.65 18.12
C ALA A 307 3.41 4.10 18.00
N ALA A 308 3.93 3.39 19.00
CA ALA A 308 4.15 1.94 18.94
C ALA A 308 2.85 1.15 18.69
N GLU A 309 1.77 1.47 19.40
CA GLU A 309 0.48 0.81 19.24
C GLU A 309 -0.14 1.11 17.86
N ARG A 310 0.06 2.33 17.34
CA ARG A 310 -0.43 2.75 16.03
C ARG A 310 0.29 1.98 14.92
N HIS A 311 1.63 1.85 14.99
CA HIS A 311 2.38 1.07 14.01
C HIS A 311 1.91 -0.38 13.94
N LEU A 312 1.56 -1.01 15.08
CA LEU A 312 1.02 -2.37 15.10
C LEU A 312 -0.35 -2.44 14.42
N ARG A 313 -1.25 -1.51 14.73
CA ARG A 313 -2.57 -1.45 14.09
C ARG A 313 -2.47 -1.20 12.59
N ASP A 314 -1.55 -0.33 12.18
CA ASP A 314 -1.30 -0.02 10.76
C ASP A 314 -0.72 -1.22 10.02
N ALA A 315 0.25 -1.95 10.60
CA ALA A 315 0.82 -3.16 10.02
C ALA A 315 -0.23 -4.26 9.79
N ILE A 316 -1.07 -4.52 10.81
CA ILE A 316 -2.17 -5.49 10.71
C ILE A 316 -3.17 -5.06 9.64
N SER A 317 -3.53 -3.77 9.60
CA SER A 317 -4.50 -3.24 8.64
C SER A 317 -3.97 -3.25 7.21
N LEU A 318 -2.70 -2.93 6.98
CA LEU A 318 -2.07 -3.03 5.66
C LEU A 318 -2.02 -4.48 5.19
N ARG A 319 -1.58 -5.41 6.03
CA ARG A 319 -1.57 -6.85 5.73
C ARG A 319 -2.95 -7.37 5.32
N ALA A 320 -4.02 -6.87 5.95
CA ALA A 320 -5.39 -7.23 5.60
C ALA A 320 -5.89 -6.56 4.30
N ALA A 321 -5.37 -5.37 3.95
CA ALA A 321 -5.70 -4.67 2.71
C ALA A 321 -5.08 -5.31 1.47
N VAL A 322 -3.90 -5.91 1.64
CA VAL A 322 -3.17 -6.59 0.56
C VAL A 322 -3.76 -7.98 0.36
N ALA A 323 -4.45 -8.24 -0.73
CA ALA A 323 -5.14 -9.51 -1.02
C ALA A 323 -4.17 -10.71 -1.17
N ILE A 324 -3.36 -10.98 -0.14
CA ILE A 324 -2.33 -12.03 -0.12
C ILE A 324 -2.89 -13.43 -0.43
N PRO A 325 -4.07 -13.86 0.12
CA PRO A 325 -4.62 -15.18 -0.21
C PRO A 325 -4.92 -15.35 -1.70
N SER A 326 -5.52 -14.35 -2.35
CA SER A 326 -5.83 -14.40 -3.79
C SER A 326 -4.56 -14.38 -4.64
N SER A 327 -3.58 -13.56 -4.29
CA SER A 327 -2.29 -13.53 -4.97
C SER A 327 -1.50 -14.83 -4.77
N SER A 328 -1.66 -15.55 -3.64
CA SER A 328 -1.05 -16.87 -3.41
C SER A 328 -1.50 -17.92 -4.43
N ILE A 329 -2.80 -17.93 -4.76
CA ILE A 329 -3.36 -18.88 -5.73
C ILE A 329 -2.72 -18.65 -7.11
N ARG A 330 -2.61 -17.40 -7.52
CA ARG A 330 -2.00 -17.03 -8.82
C ARG A 330 -0.49 -17.30 -8.85
N ALA A 331 0.22 -16.90 -7.80
CA ALA A 331 1.66 -17.15 -7.70
C ALA A 331 1.97 -18.65 -7.71
N GLY A 332 1.16 -19.46 -7.02
CA GLY A 332 1.26 -20.92 -7.04
C GLY A 332 1.02 -21.51 -8.43
N ALA A 333 -0.01 -21.02 -9.13
CA ALA A 333 -0.29 -21.46 -10.52
C ALA A 333 0.88 -21.09 -11.47
N ALA A 334 1.41 -19.88 -11.36
CA ALA A 334 2.56 -19.44 -12.15
C ALA A 334 3.82 -20.27 -11.87
N LEU A 335 4.06 -20.63 -10.61
CA LEU A 335 5.21 -21.45 -10.21
C LEU A 335 5.21 -22.84 -10.86
N VAL A 336 4.04 -23.45 -11.02
CA VAL A 336 3.89 -24.78 -11.64
C VAL A 336 3.49 -24.74 -13.11
N GLY A 337 3.51 -23.58 -13.75
CA GLY A 337 3.22 -23.39 -15.17
C GLY A 337 1.75 -23.63 -15.57
N THR A 338 0.82 -23.53 -14.61
CA THR A 338 -0.62 -23.61 -14.89
C THR A 338 -1.22 -22.22 -15.08
N ARG A 339 -2.23 -22.11 -15.96
CA ARG A 339 -2.95 -20.84 -16.11
C ARG A 339 -4.12 -20.80 -15.12
N PRO A 340 -4.30 -19.73 -14.37
CA PRO A 340 -5.51 -19.52 -13.58
C PRO A 340 -6.75 -19.55 -14.49
N ALA A 341 -7.88 -20.05 -13.98
CA ALA A 341 -9.14 -20.00 -14.70
C ALA A 341 -9.54 -18.54 -14.99
N THR A 342 -10.12 -18.30 -16.16
CA THR A 342 -10.66 -16.97 -16.49
C THR A 342 -11.81 -16.65 -15.55
N HIS A 343 -11.71 -15.52 -14.84
CA HIS A 343 -12.75 -15.07 -13.91
C HIS A 343 -14.05 -14.76 -14.67
N PRO A 344 -15.26 -15.11 -14.15
CA PRO A 344 -16.53 -14.84 -14.82
C PRO A 344 -16.75 -13.37 -15.21
N LEU A 345 -16.23 -12.42 -14.43
CA LEU A 345 -16.30 -10.98 -14.75
C LEU A 345 -15.54 -10.60 -16.03
N ALA A 346 -14.52 -11.37 -16.40
CA ALA A 346 -13.75 -11.16 -17.64
C ALA A 346 -14.45 -11.72 -18.89
N ARG A 347 -15.55 -12.49 -18.71
CA ARG A 347 -16.32 -13.00 -19.83
C ARG A 347 -17.37 -11.95 -20.20
N THR A 348 -17.32 -11.54 -21.44
CA THR A 348 -18.46 -10.81 -22.04
C THR A 348 -19.63 -11.77 -22.10
N PRO A 349 -20.81 -11.50 -21.51
CA PRO A 349 -21.99 -12.32 -21.72
C PRO A 349 -22.40 -12.37 -23.18
#